data_8c9e376013189107307678b18767703c
#
_entry.id   8c9e376013189107307678b18767703c
#
_cell.length_a   1.000
_cell.length_b   1.000
_cell.length_c   1.000
_cell.angle_alpha   90.00
_cell.angle_beta   90.00
_cell.angle_gamma   90.00
#
_symmetry.space_group_name_H-M   'P 1'
#
loop_
_entity.id
_entity.type
_entity.pdbx_description
1 polymer ?
#
loop_
_entity_poly.entity_id
_entity_poly.type
_entity_poly.pdbx_seq_one_letter_code
_entity_poly.pdbx_strand_id
1 'polypeptide(L)'
;MFEKGDLARLQGAVSSEGAAKADANTVANKRLSLALWGRDYRAAEKALSEYRRTDFRWEGFVLPREYYEGRIARALGDVDRAKASFQRAQERATEAVQRQPGDPKALSVLALIEAASQRKDEAMQAAQRAVELLPVSTDAPDGATLIAHLALVSAQVGEADRAFEALKEAVVLPHGLHYGELKLDDRFDPIRADPRFEGILATLAPK
;
A
#
# COMPACT_ATOMS: atom_id res chain seq x y z
N MET A 1 5.59 -9.04 14.16
CA MET A 1 6.95 -8.52 13.87
C MET A 1 6.91 -7.10 13.28
N PHE A 2 5.91 -6.79 12.45
CA PHE A 2 5.67 -5.43 11.91
C PHE A 2 5.07 -4.44 12.93
N GLU A 3 4.49 -4.96 13.99
CA GLU A 3 3.72 -4.21 14.99
C GLU A 3 4.52 -3.10 15.71
N LYS A 4 5.84 -3.22 15.78
CA LYS A 4 6.69 -2.26 16.52
C LYS A 4 7.41 -1.22 15.67
N GLY A 5 7.31 -1.29 14.32
CA GLY A 5 7.96 -0.34 13.42
C GLY A 5 9.51 -0.29 13.57
N ASP A 6 10.13 -1.40 13.95
CA ASP A 6 11.58 -1.52 14.13
C ASP A 6 12.22 -2.09 12.86
N LEU A 7 12.70 -1.18 11.99
CA LEU A 7 13.34 -1.54 10.72
C LEU A 7 14.62 -2.39 10.90
N ALA A 8 15.42 -2.14 11.92
CA ALA A 8 16.66 -2.88 12.14
C ALA A 8 16.37 -4.36 12.46
N ARG A 9 15.34 -4.61 13.27
CA ARG A 9 14.89 -5.95 13.60
C ARG A 9 14.30 -6.69 12.40
N LEU A 10 13.59 -5.97 11.54
CA LEU A 10 13.05 -6.50 10.29
C LEU A 10 14.15 -6.83 9.28
N GLN A 11 15.19 -5.99 9.17
CA GLN A 11 16.39 -6.25 8.35
C GLN A 11 17.10 -7.50 8.81
N GLY A 12 17.30 -7.68 10.13
CA GLY A 12 17.87 -8.89 10.70
C GLY A 12 17.07 -10.16 10.36
N ALA A 13 15.76 -10.09 10.39
CA ALA A 13 14.89 -11.23 10.05
C ALA A 13 14.94 -11.63 8.56
N VAL A 14 15.15 -10.67 7.65
CA VAL A 14 15.32 -10.95 6.20
C VAL A 14 16.71 -11.50 5.88
N SER A 15 17.70 -11.22 6.72
CA SER A 15 19.09 -11.70 6.58
C SER A 15 19.33 -13.05 7.26
N SER A 16 18.38 -13.57 8.04
CA SER A 16 18.52 -14.81 8.82
C SER A 16 18.36 -16.07 7.97
N GLU A 17 18.76 -17.25 8.54
CA GLU A 17 18.68 -18.57 7.88
C GLU A 17 17.28 -18.95 7.33
N GLY A 18 16.20 -18.37 7.87
CA GLY A 18 14.85 -18.52 7.34
C GLY A 18 14.68 -17.93 5.94
N ALA A 19 15.49 -16.92 5.58
CA ALA A 19 15.50 -16.34 4.24
C ALA A 19 16.20 -17.27 3.21
N ALA A 20 17.14 -18.09 3.65
CA ALA A 20 17.86 -19.02 2.79
C ALA A 20 16.98 -20.18 2.27
N LYS A 21 15.84 -20.46 2.92
CA LYS A 21 14.87 -21.48 2.52
C LYS A 21 13.65 -20.91 1.75
N ALA A 22 13.50 -19.59 1.70
CA ALA A 22 12.42 -18.95 1.00
C ALA A 22 12.73 -18.85 -0.51
N ASP A 23 11.68 -18.89 -1.34
CA ASP A 23 11.86 -18.66 -2.78
C ASP A 23 12.36 -17.22 -3.06
N ALA A 24 13.07 -17.06 -4.19
CA ALA A 24 13.71 -15.79 -4.54
C ALA A 24 12.74 -14.60 -4.60
N ASN A 25 11.50 -14.83 -5.06
CA ASN A 25 10.50 -13.77 -5.12
C ASN A 25 10.03 -13.34 -3.72
N THR A 26 9.88 -14.29 -2.79
CA THR A 26 9.55 -13.96 -1.39
C THR A 26 10.64 -13.12 -0.74
N VAL A 27 11.91 -13.45 -0.96
CA VAL A 27 13.04 -12.68 -0.44
C VAL A 27 13.08 -11.28 -1.07
N ALA A 28 12.94 -11.20 -2.39
CA ALA A 28 12.93 -9.93 -3.11
C ALA A 28 11.77 -9.02 -2.65
N ASN A 29 10.56 -9.59 -2.46
CA ASN A 29 9.42 -8.85 -1.94
C ASN A 29 9.68 -8.29 -0.53
N LYS A 30 10.22 -9.09 0.38
CA LYS A 30 10.58 -8.62 1.72
C LYS A 30 11.62 -7.51 1.70
N ARG A 31 12.65 -7.63 0.85
CA ARG A 31 13.67 -6.59 0.65
C ARG A 31 13.06 -5.31 0.09
N LEU A 32 12.15 -5.43 -0.88
CA LEU A 32 11.42 -4.30 -1.45
C LEU A 32 10.63 -3.56 -0.38
N SER A 33 9.84 -4.27 0.43
CA SER A 33 9.06 -3.66 1.51
C SER A 33 9.95 -2.93 2.52
N LEU A 34 11.04 -3.56 2.95
CA LEU A 34 12.00 -2.95 3.88
C LEU A 34 12.65 -1.68 3.31
N ALA A 35 13.04 -1.73 2.05
CA ALA A 35 13.66 -0.61 1.37
C ALA A 35 12.68 0.57 1.21
N LEU A 36 11.42 0.31 0.87
CA LEU A 36 10.37 1.32 0.79
C LEU A 36 10.09 1.96 2.16
N TRP A 37 9.96 1.16 3.21
CA TRP A 37 9.76 1.66 4.58
C TRP A 37 10.97 2.44 5.12
N GLY A 38 12.17 2.05 4.70
CA GLY A 38 13.42 2.77 5.00
C GLY A 38 13.67 3.97 4.09
N ARG A 39 12.80 4.22 3.11
CA ARG A 39 12.98 5.26 2.07
C ARG A 39 14.28 5.11 1.27
N ASP A 40 14.85 3.90 1.24
CA ASP A 40 15.99 3.58 0.39
C ASP A 40 15.49 3.12 -1.00
N TYR A 41 15.14 4.09 -1.82
CA TYR A 41 14.54 3.81 -3.13
C TYR A 41 15.53 3.18 -4.13
N ARG A 42 16.85 3.32 -3.91
CA ARG A 42 17.86 2.60 -4.69
C ARG A 42 17.90 1.11 -4.33
N ALA A 43 17.86 0.79 -3.04
CA ALA A 43 17.71 -0.59 -2.61
C ALA A 43 16.36 -1.20 -3.03
N ALA A 44 15.27 -0.40 -3.02
CA ALA A 44 13.96 -0.82 -3.51
C ALA A 44 14.00 -1.16 -5.01
N GLU A 45 14.64 -0.33 -5.84
CA GLU A 45 14.83 -0.58 -7.27
C GLU A 45 15.60 -1.89 -7.52
N LYS A 46 16.69 -2.10 -6.77
CA LYS A 46 17.47 -3.34 -6.84
C LYS A 46 16.61 -4.54 -6.44
N ALA A 47 15.92 -4.49 -5.31
CA ALA A 47 15.05 -5.58 -4.86
C ALA A 47 13.94 -5.89 -5.87
N LEU A 48 13.34 -4.84 -6.48
CA LEU A 48 12.35 -5.01 -7.52
C LEU A 48 12.93 -5.66 -8.78
N SER A 49 14.19 -5.39 -9.15
CA SER A 49 14.84 -6.05 -10.29
C SER A 49 15.07 -7.55 -10.07
N GLU A 50 15.22 -7.98 -8.82
CA GLU A 50 15.34 -9.39 -8.43
C GLU A 50 13.99 -10.12 -8.39
N TYR A 51 12.89 -9.40 -8.28
CA TYR A 51 11.53 -9.95 -8.26
C TYR A 51 11.09 -10.32 -9.67
N ARG A 52 10.76 -11.60 -9.90
CA ARG A 52 10.52 -12.16 -11.24
C ARG A 52 9.06 -12.20 -11.68
N ARG A 53 8.12 -11.98 -10.75
CA ARG A 53 6.69 -11.99 -11.08
C ARG A 53 6.23 -10.64 -11.63
N THR A 54 5.12 -10.66 -12.36
CA THR A 54 4.51 -9.46 -12.97
C THR A 54 3.57 -8.72 -12.02
N ASP A 55 3.22 -9.33 -10.89
CA ASP A 55 2.32 -8.77 -9.89
C ASP A 55 2.69 -9.20 -8.47
N PHE A 56 2.21 -8.43 -7.51
CA PHE A 56 2.28 -8.72 -6.09
C PHE A 56 0.90 -9.17 -5.62
N ARG A 57 0.84 -10.31 -4.94
CA ARG A 57 -0.41 -10.93 -4.51
C ARG A 57 -0.44 -11.14 -3.01
N TRP A 58 -1.53 -10.74 -2.38
CA TRP A 58 -1.82 -11.05 -0.99
C TRP A 58 -3.34 -11.09 -0.80
N GLU A 59 -3.86 -12.07 -0.11
CA GLU A 59 -5.28 -12.20 0.28
C GLU A 59 -6.28 -11.89 -0.85
N GLY A 60 -5.94 -12.23 -2.09
CA GLY A 60 -6.77 -11.97 -3.27
C GLY A 60 -6.55 -10.59 -3.94
N PHE A 61 -5.81 -9.69 -3.32
CA PHE A 61 -5.37 -8.46 -3.99
C PHE A 61 -4.26 -8.76 -5.00
N VAL A 62 -4.31 -8.14 -6.16
CA VAL A 62 -3.34 -8.31 -7.25
C VAL A 62 -2.84 -6.94 -7.71
N LEU A 63 -1.71 -6.53 -7.18
CA LEU A 63 -1.11 -5.23 -7.48
C LEU A 63 -0.06 -5.39 -8.59
N PRO A 64 -0.21 -4.72 -9.74
CA PRO A 64 0.77 -4.78 -10.83
C PRO A 64 2.16 -4.31 -10.38
N ARG A 65 3.20 -5.00 -10.87
CA ARG A 65 4.60 -4.64 -10.62
C ARG A 65 4.90 -3.18 -10.99
N GLU A 66 4.30 -2.72 -12.06
CA GLU A 66 4.44 -1.36 -12.60
C GLU A 66 4.03 -0.27 -11.59
N TYR A 67 3.17 -0.58 -10.64
CA TYR A 67 2.85 0.33 -9.54
C TYR A 67 4.08 0.64 -8.68
N TYR A 68 4.86 -0.38 -8.30
CA TYR A 68 6.08 -0.18 -7.54
C TYR A 68 7.18 0.48 -8.39
N GLU A 69 7.28 0.14 -9.68
CA GLU A 69 8.18 0.81 -10.62
C GLU A 69 7.91 2.31 -10.67
N GLY A 70 6.62 2.69 -10.75
CA GLY A 70 6.20 4.09 -10.77
C GLY A 70 6.52 4.82 -9.46
N ARG A 71 6.23 4.20 -8.30
CA ARG A 71 6.55 4.77 -6.97
C ARG A 71 8.05 5.03 -6.81
N ILE A 72 8.86 4.03 -7.12
CA ILE A 72 10.33 4.13 -7.01
C ILE A 72 10.86 5.18 -7.97
N ALA A 73 10.45 5.17 -9.24
CA ALA A 73 10.87 6.15 -10.23
C ALA A 73 10.53 7.58 -9.78
N ARG A 74 9.31 7.81 -9.28
CA ARG A 74 8.90 9.12 -8.74
C ARG A 74 9.77 9.56 -7.58
N ALA A 75 10.05 8.69 -6.64
CA ALA A 75 10.89 8.99 -5.48
C ALA A 75 12.35 9.26 -5.87
N LEU A 76 12.83 8.68 -6.97
CA LEU A 76 14.16 8.92 -7.53
C LEU A 76 14.20 10.15 -8.46
N GLY A 77 13.07 10.86 -8.68
CA GLY A 77 12.99 12.04 -9.53
C GLY A 77 12.84 11.74 -11.03
N ASP A 78 12.66 10.48 -11.42
CA ASP A 78 12.44 10.06 -12.82
C ASP A 78 10.95 10.17 -13.17
N VAL A 79 10.51 11.38 -13.50
CA VAL A 79 9.09 11.71 -13.73
C VAL A 79 8.53 10.97 -14.94
N ASP A 80 9.28 10.85 -16.02
CA ASP A 80 8.81 10.20 -17.25
C ASP A 80 8.63 8.70 -17.05
N ARG A 81 9.59 8.04 -16.40
CA ARG A 81 9.49 6.62 -16.05
C ARG A 81 8.34 6.37 -15.06
N ALA A 82 8.16 7.26 -14.09
CA ALA A 82 7.06 7.16 -13.14
C ALA A 82 5.70 7.21 -13.85
N LYS A 83 5.50 8.22 -14.73
CA LYS A 83 4.27 8.38 -15.51
C LYS A 83 3.99 7.16 -16.39
N ALA A 84 4.97 6.69 -17.15
CA ALA A 84 4.83 5.53 -18.02
C ALA A 84 4.50 4.25 -17.22
N SER A 85 5.12 4.08 -16.04
CA SER A 85 4.86 2.91 -15.19
C SER A 85 3.47 2.95 -14.57
N PHE A 86 3.01 4.08 -14.06
CA PHE A 86 1.65 4.22 -13.54
C PHE A 86 0.58 4.03 -14.63
N GLN A 87 0.83 4.51 -15.85
CA GLN A 87 -0.08 4.28 -16.97
C GLN A 87 -0.24 2.78 -17.25
N ARG A 88 0.86 2.01 -17.35
CA ARG A 88 0.78 0.56 -17.54
C ARG A 88 0.08 -0.15 -16.37
N ALA A 89 0.36 0.29 -15.13
CA ALA A 89 -0.34 -0.25 -13.96
C ALA A 89 -1.84 -0.01 -14.04
N GLN A 90 -2.26 1.18 -14.45
CA GLN A 90 -3.66 1.58 -14.64
C GLN A 90 -4.34 0.73 -15.71
N GLU A 91 -3.72 0.54 -16.87
CA GLU A 91 -4.25 -0.31 -17.94
C GLU A 91 -4.56 -1.73 -17.42
N ARG A 92 -3.61 -2.35 -16.71
CA ARG A 92 -3.79 -3.69 -16.12
C ARG A 92 -4.87 -3.75 -15.05
N ALA A 93 -4.95 -2.75 -14.17
CA ALA A 93 -5.97 -2.70 -13.12
C ALA A 93 -7.37 -2.46 -13.72
N THR A 94 -7.46 -1.59 -14.74
CA THR A 94 -8.72 -1.34 -15.47
C THR A 94 -9.20 -2.62 -16.16
N GLU A 95 -8.32 -3.38 -16.81
CA GLU A 95 -8.69 -4.68 -17.39
C GLU A 95 -9.18 -5.68 -16.33
N ALA A 96 -8.59 -5.68 -15.12
CA ALA A 96 -9.05 -6.54 -14.03
C ALA A 96 -10.47 -6.17 -13.60
N VAL A 97 -10.75 -4.88 -13.41
CA VAL A 97 -12.10 -4.38 -13.08
C VAL A 97 -13.10 -4.67 -14.21
N GLN A 98 -12.72 -4.51 -15.48
CA GLN A 98 -13.61 -4.84 -16.61
C GLN A 98 -13.98 -6.32 -16.66
N ARG A 99 -13.06 -7.22 -16.30
CA ARG A 99 -13.34 -8.66 -16.22
C ARG A 99 -14.28 -9.02 -15.05
N GLN A 100 -14.19 -8.29 -13.95
CA GLN A 100 -15.01 -8.50 -12.74
C GLN A 100 -15.43 -7.15 -12.13
N PRO A 101 -16.46 -6.48 -12.70
CA PRO A 101 -16.86 -5.13 -12.27
C PRO A 101 -17.35 -5.02 -10.81
N GLY A 102 -17.72 -6.14 -10.22
CA GLY A 102 -18.15 -6.23 -8.82
C GLY A 102 -17.06 -6.68 -7.84
N ASP A 103 -15.81 -6.86 -8.29
CA ASP A 103 -14.71 -7.27 -7.39
C ASP A 103 -14.19 -6.07 -6.58
N PRO A 104 -14.45 -6.01 -5.25
CA PRO A 104 -14.00 -4.91 -4.41
C PRO A 104 -12.47 -4.83 -4.32
N LYS A 105 -11.75 -5.96 -4.42
CA LYS A 105 -10.29 -5.98 -4.36
C LYS A 105 -9.68 -5.39 -5.63
N ALA A 106 -10.22 -5.71 -6.80
CA ALA A 106 -9.79 -5.11 -8.05
C ALA A 106 -10.04 -3.59 -8.09
N LEU A 107 -11.21 -3.14 -7.61
CA LEU A 107 -11.53 -1.71 -7.48
C LEU A 107 -10.57 -1.00 -6.51
N SER A 108 -10.27 -1.61 -5.38
CA SER A 108 -9.34 -1.05 -4.40
C SER A 108 -7.91 -0.92 -4.95
N VAL A 109 -7.44 -1.90 -5.72
CA VAL A 109 -6.14 -1.83 -6.40
C VAL A 109 -6.13 -0.71 -7.46
N LEU A 110 -7.20 -0.60 -8.25
CA LEU A 110 -7.34 0.51 -9.21
C LEU A 110 -7.29 1.86 -8.48
N ALA A 111 -8.00 2.01 -7.36
CA ALA A 111 -8.00 3.24 -6.56
C ALA A 111 -6.60 3.66 -6.09
N LEU A 112 -5.78 2.70 -5.61
CA LEU A 112 -4.39 2.96 -5.21
C LEU A 112 -3.53 3.46 -6.38
N ILE A 113 -3.74 2.92 -7.58
CA ILE A 113 -3.00 3.31 -8.79
C ILE A 113 -3.46 4.67 -9.29
N GLU A 114 -4.77 4.95 -9.29
CA GLU A 114 -5.33 6.24 -9.66
C GLU A 114 -4.84 7.35 -8.71
N ALA A 115 -4.81 7.08 -7.40
CA ALA A 115 -4.26 8.02 -6.42
C ALA A 115 -2.78 8.30 -6.67
N ALA A 116 -1.98 7.25 -6.93
CA ALA A 116 -0.57 7.42 -7.31
C ALA A 116 -0.40 8.21 -8.61
N SER A 117 -1.37 8.14 -9.52
CA SER A 117 -1.40 8.88 -10.78
C SER A 117 -1.98 10.30 -10.64
N GLN A 118 -2.33 10.72 -9.41
CA GLN A 118 -2.95 12.01 -9.09
C GLN A 118 -4.35 12.20 -9.73
N ARG A 119 -5.06 11.12 -10.00
CA ARG A 119 -6.42 11.13 -10.54
C ARG A 119 -7.41 11.02 -9.37
N LYS A 120 -7.65 12.17 -8.75
CA LYS A 120 -8.37 12.28 -7.48
C LYS A 120 -9.77 11.68 -7.52
N ASP A 121 -10.60 12.11 -8.48
CA ASP A 121 -12.00 11.74 -8.51
C ASP A 121 -12.20 10.26 -8.78
N GLU A 122 -11.44 9.71 -9.74
CA GLU A 122 -11.46 8.28 -10.07
C GLU A 122 -10.94 7.43 -8.90
N ALA A 123 -9.87 7.87 -8.25
CA ALA A 123 -9.31 7.19 -7.08
C ALA A 123 -10.34 7.11 -5.94
N MET A 124 -10.97 8.23 -5.61
CA MET A 124 -11.96 8.28 -4.53
C MET A 124 -13.22 7.48 -4.86
N GLN A 125 -13.72 7.57 -6.10
CA GLN A 125 -14.86 6.78 -6.53
C GLN A 125 -14.61 5.29 -6.44
N ALA A 126 -13.46 4.83 -6.94
CA ALA A 126 -13.11 3.41 -6.91
C ALA A 126 -12.91 2.90 -5.46
N ALA A 127 -12.23 3.68 -4.59
CA ALA A 127 -12.02 3.31 -3.20
C ALA A 127 -13.33 3.24 -2.40
N GLN A 128 -14.20 4.21 -2.54
CA GLN A 128 -15.52 4.21 -1.89
C GLN A 128 -16.37 3.03 -2.36
N ARG A 129 -16.39 2.79 -3.67
CA ARG A 129 -17.14 1.67 -4.24
C ARG A 129 -16.64 0.32 -3.74
N ALA A 130 -15.35 0.15 -3.56
CA ALA A 130 -14.77 -1.06 -3.00
C ALA A 130 -15.28 -1.33 -1.56
N VAL A 131 -15.27 -0.32 -0.70
CA VAL A 131 -15.78 -0.43 0.69
C VAL A 131 -17.28 -0.72 0.73
N GLU A 132 -18.08 -0.08 -0.14
CA GLU A 132 -19.51 -0.34 -0.24
C GLU A 132 -19.84 -1.79 -0.64
N LEU A 133 -19.05 -2.36 -1.57
CA LEU A 133 -19.26 -3.71 -2.07
C LEU A 133 -18.90 -4.80 -1.06
N LEU A 134 -17.94 -4.53 -0.18
CA LEU A 134 -17.50 -5.48 0.83
C LEU A 134 -17.29 -4.77 2.17
N PRO A 135 -18.38 -4.42 2.88
CA PRO A 135 -18.27 -3.81 4.20
C PRO A 135 -17.72 -4.79 5.24
N VAL A 136 -17.12 -4.29 6.30
CA VAL A 136 -16.55 -5.07 7.42
C VAL A 136 -17.55 -6.06 8.02
N SER A 137 -18.84 -5.71 8.00
CA SER A 137 -19.92 -6.59 8.48
C SER A 137 -20.10 -7.86 7.63
N THR A 138 -19.64 -7.85 6.38
CA THR A 138 -19.73 -9.01 5.47
C THR A 138 -18.44 -9.83 5.51
N ASP A 139 -17.30 -9.18 5.50
CA ASP A 139 -15.97 -9.79 5.58
C ASP A 139 -15.05 -8.88 6.40
N ALA A 140 -14.78 -9.26 7.64
CA ALA A 140 -14.03 -8.41 8.55
C ALA A 140 -12.56 -8.19 8.12
N PRO A 141 -11.78 -9.22 7.72
CA PRO A 141 -10.41 -9.02 7.26
C PRO A 141 -10.31 -8.17 5.98
N ASP A 142 -11.05 -8.56 4.95
CA ASP A 142 -10.99 -7.88 3.66
C ASP A 142 -11.59 -6.46 3.75
N GLY A 143 -12.71 -6.29 4.44
CA GLY A 143 -13.32 -4.97 4.67
C GLY A 143 -12.39 -4.02 5.43
N ALA A 144 -11.67 -4.50 6.45
CA ALA A 144 -10.69 -3.69 7.16
C ALA A 144 -9.54 -3.26 6.23
N THR A 145 -9.06 -4.12 5.35
CA THR A 145 -8.06 -3.80 4.33
C THR A 145 -8.57 -2.75 3.35
N LEU A 146 -9.83 -2.83 2.92
CA LEU A 146 -10.43 -1.84 2.02
C LEU A 146 -10.54 -0.47 2.68
N ILE A 147 -10.88 -0.39 3.96
CA ILE A 147 -10.90 0.87 4.72
C ILE A 147 -9.49 1.44 4.86
N ALA A 148 -8.48 0.61 5.14
CA ALA A 148 -7.09 1.03 5.15
C ALA A 148 -6.62 1.59 3.79
N HIS A 149 -7.03 0.96 2.70
CA HIS A 149 -6.75 1.47 1.35
C HIS A 149 -7.49 2.78 1.05
N LEU A 150 -8.75 2.95 1.51
CA LEU A 150 -9.47 4.22 1.41
C LEU A 150 -8.72 5.34 2.14
N ALA A 151 -8.18 5.06 3.33
CA ALA A 151 -7.35 6.02 4.06
C ALA A 151 -6.09 6.41 3.28
N LEU A 152 -5.38 5.44 2.70
CA LEU A 152 -4.21 5.67 1.86
C LEU A 152 -4.54 6.50 0.62
N VAL A 153 -5.61 6.15 -0.10
CA VAL A 153 -6.07 6.87 -1.29
C VAL A 153 -6.39 8.32 -0.92
N SER A 154 -7.22 8.52 0.11
CA SER A 154 -7.61 9.86 0.58
C SER A 154 -6.40 10.71 0.96
N ALA A 155 -5.41 10.14 1.65
CA ALA A 155 -4.17 10.83 2.01
C ALA A 155 -3.39 11.27 0.77
N GLN A 156 -3.24 10.41 -0.23
CA GLN A 156 -2.46 10.70 -1.43
C GLN A 156 -3.11 11.73 -2.37
N VAL A 157 -4.44 11.84 -2.36
CA VAL A 157 -5.17 12.80 -3.20
C VAL A 157 -5.53 14.10 -2.47
N GLY A 158 -5.02 14.29 -1.24
CA GLY A 158 -5.20 15.52 -0.46
C GLY A 158 -6.54 15.66 0.25
N GLU A 159 -7.31 14.57 0.38
CA GLU A 159 -8.56 14.50 1.15
C GLU A 159 -8.27 14.17 2.63
N ALA A 160 -7.57 15.08 3.34
CA ALA A 160 -7.06 14.83 4.67
C ALA A 160 -8.15 14.43 5.67
N ASP A 161 -9.31 15.10 5.67
CA ASP A 161 -10.39 14.80 6.61
C ASP A 161 -10.93 13.38 6.40
N ARG A 162 -11.15 12.98 5.16
CA ARG A 162 -11.56 11.61 4.81
C ARG A 162 -10.48 10.58 5.14
N ALA A 163 -9.21 10.93 4.95
CA ALA A 163 -8.11 10.06 5.34
C ALA A 163 -8.13 9.80 6.85
N PHE A 164 -8.35 10.83 7.68
CA PHE A 164 -8.43 10.69 9.13
C PHE A 164 -9.69 9.97 9.62
N GLU A 165 -10.83 10.13 8.94
CA GLU A 165 -12.03 9.35 9.22
C GLU A 165 -11.77 7.86 8.99
N ALA A 166 -11.26 7.50 7.81
CA ALA A 166 -10.94 6.11 7.48
C ALA A 166 -9.82 5.53 8.35
N LEU A 167 -8.80 6.33 8.72
CA LEU A 167 -7.74 5.90 9.64
C LEU A 167 -8.29 5.53 11.02
N LYS A 168 -9.17 6.39 11.60
CA LYS A 168 -9.77 6.11 12.92
C LYS A 168 -10.53 4.79 12.93
N GLU A 169 -11.19 4.45 11.82
CA GLU A 169 -11.86 3.17 11.66
C GLU A 169 -10.87 2.03 11.48
N ALA A 170 -9.91 2.16 10.55
CA ALA A 170 -8.95 1.11 10.23
C ALA A 170 -8.08 0.67 11.41
N VAL A 171 -7.72 1.60 12.33
CA VAL A 171 -6.82 1.27 13.46
C VAL A 171 -7.49 0.54 14.61
N VAL A 172 -8.81 0.52 14.69
CA VAL A 172 -9.56 -0.21 15.72
C VAL A 172 -10.07 -1.56 15.24
N LEU A 173 -10.02 -1.82 13.94
CA LEU A 173 -10.50 -3.05 13.35
C LEU A 173 -9.46 -4.17 13.50
N PRO A 174 -9.90 -5.41 13.83
CA PRO A 174 -9.05 -6.59 13.65
C PRO A 174 -8.60 -6.70 12.19
N HIS A 175 -7.34 -6.98 11.94
CA HIS A 175 -6.74 -7.00 10.60
C HIS A 175 -6.67 -5.63 9.88
N GLY A 176 -6.93 -4.54 10.58
CA GLY A 176 -6.73 -3.18 10.07
C GLY A 176 -5.25 -2.75 10.13
N LEU A 177 -5.03 -1.44 10.15
CA LEU A 177 -3.68 -0.87 10.15
C LEU A 177 -2.96 -1.07 11.48
N HIS A 178 -1.70 -1.49 11.42
CA HIS A 178 -0.82 -1.64 12.57
C HIS A 178 0.11 -0.43 12.74
N TYR A 179 0.62 -0.24 13.96
CA TYR A 179 1.56 0.85 14.30
C TYR A 179 2.73 0.97 13.31
N GLY A 180 3.38 -0.16 12.99
CA GLY A 180 4.54 -0.16 12.09
C GLY A 180 4.20 0.27 10.67
N GLU A 181 3.07 -0.16 10.14
CA GLU A 181 2.60 0.23 8.81
C GLU A 181 2.28 1.72 8.76
N LEU A 182 1.45 2.21 9.69
CA LEU A 182 1.10 3.62 9.74
C LEU A 182 2.33 4.52 9.94
N LYS A 183 3.29 4.10 10.77
CA LYS A 183 4.52 4.83 11.05
C LYS A 183 5.46 4.89 9.85
N LEU A 184 5.61 3.79 9.11
CA LEU A 184 6.69 3.62 8.13
C LEU A 184 6.26 3.85 6.69
N ASP A 185 4.97 3.67 6.36
CA ASP A 185 4.50 3.79 4.99
C ASP A 185 4.57 5.25 4.50
N ASP A 186 5.38 5.48 3.46
CA ASP A 186 5.59 6.79 2.84
C ASP A 186 4.34 7.34 2.14
N ARG A 187 3.36 6.48 1.88
CA ARG A 187 2.09 6.88 1.27
C ARG A 187 1.23 7.75 2.19
N PHE A 188 1.49 7.74 3.50
CA PHE A 188 0.86 8.63 4.48
C PHE A 188 1.61 9.96 4.66
N ASP A 189 2.74 10.18 4.01
CA ASP A 189 3.52 11.41 4.17
C ASP A 189 2.73 12.70 3.91
N PRO A 190 1.76 12.76 2.95
CA PRO A 190 0.96 13.96 2.75
C PRO A 190 0.17 14.44 3.98
N ILE A 191 -0.18 13.54 4.90
CA ILE A 191 -0.94 13.87 6.12
C ILE A 191 -0.12 13.76 7.40
N ARG A 192 1.16 13.38 7.31
CA ARG A 192 2.02 13.09 8.47
C ARG A 192 2.27 14.32 9.35
N ALA A 193 2.29 15.51 8.77
CA ALA A 193 2.50 16.77 9.49
C ALA A 193 1.25 17.27 10.24
N ASP A 194 0.07 16.69 9.99
CA ASP A 194 -1.16 17.04 10.68
C ASP A 194 -1.14 16.46 12.10
N PRO A 195 -1.44 17.27 13.14
CA PRO A 195 -1.44 16.79 14.55
C PRO A 195 -2.34 15.58 14.81
N ARG A 196 -3.39 15.40 14.02
CA ARG A 196 -4.28 14.23 14.12
C ARG A 196 -3.56 12.92 13.83
N PHE A 197 -2.54 12.95 12.94
CA PHE A 197 -1.76 11.76 12.59
C PHE A 197 -1.03 11.20 13.81
N GLU A 198 -0.31 12.04 14.55
CA GLU A 198 0.40 11.62 15.75
C GLU A 198 -0.57 11.11 16.83
N GLY A 199 -1.73 11.76 16.97
CA GLY A 199 -2.78 11.31 17.88
C GLY A 199 -3.25 9.88 17.59
N ILE A 200 -3.49 9.54 16.32
CA ILE A 200 -3.88 8.19 15.90
C ILE A 200 -2.71 7.21 16.08
N LEU A 201 -1.50 7.59 15.67
CA LEU A 201 -0.32 6.74 15.80
C LEU A 201 -0.04 6.37 17.27
N ALA A 202 -0.24 7.31 18.19
CA ALA A 202 -0.06 7.07 19.63
C ALA A 202 -1.04 6.02 20.19
N THR A 203 -2.25 5.90 19.63
CA THR A 203 -3.21 4.87 20.05
C THR A 203 -2.76 3.45 19.74
N LEU A 204 -1.93 3.28 18.71
CA LEU A 204 -1.38 2.01 18.27
C LEU A 204 -0.01 1.69 18.90
N ALA A 205 0.60 2.64 19.61
CA ALA A 205 1.95 2.46 20.14
C ALA A 205 2.04 1.21 21.02
N PRO A 206 3.04 0.34 20.81
CA PRO A 206 3.23 -0.85 21.64
C PRO A 206 3.49 -0.44 23.08
N LYS A 207 2.75 -1.05 23.99
CA LYS A 207 2.95 -0.89 25.44
C LYS A 207 4.20 -1.61 25.91
#